data_6f330cb76738dcf64dc7e13de8050390
#
_entry.id   6f330cb76738dcf64dc7e13de8050390
#
_cell.length_a   1.000
_cell.length_b   1.000
_cell.length_c   1.000
_cell.angle_alpha   90.00
_cell.angle_beta   90.00
_cell.angle_gamma   90.00
#
_symmetry.space_group_name_H-M   'P 1'
#
loop_
_entity.id
_entity.type
_entity.pdbx_description
1 polymer ?
#
loop_
_entity_poly.entity_id
_entity_poly.type
_entity_poly.pdbx_seq_one_letter_code
_entity_poly.pdbx_strand_id
1 'polypeptide(L)'
;MARRTRVLSAFALAAAAALVPVQATAQQAAPAAPPGTPCAAPVKPASQMAVESCDSPERIIEKAANIVPTSGQLAWQQREVTAFTHFGMNTFTGREWGSGTEDEKLFAPKSIDVDQWMRAYKAAGAEQVMLTAKHHDGFVLYPSRYTDHSVELSPGSPDVVGAYVKAARKAGLKVGLYLSPSDGAELPHAWHAQWVESIRKKQAEGKPLSLPEQMALEDGDRAPAGEGRFGNGSAATERTIPTLVPGDDRAAAVKRHKLPTFTVMADDYDAYYLNQLYEIFTQYGPIEELWLDGANPWSGSGITQKYNVKQWFDMVKALSPNTVVFQGPQGVRWVGNEGGTARETEWSVTPHATDPWTGLGSLPNDSTDADIGSRARLLDPTTKYLQWYPAEADVSIRPGWFYHPEQQPKTAPQLMNLYEKSVGRNAALLLNVPPNRDGRIADADVASLTAFGKAVRNTYGTDVRRAQAPGPYTFDRVAVREDIRHGQRVEKFAVEARIDGSWQRIAEGTTIGNRRILPLASPVTATAVRVKVLESRAAPHLGATTLHLRMSRRPGVGGHPRSR
;
A
#
# COMPACT_ATOMS: atom_id res chain seq x y z
N MET A 1 -30.79 -45.73 -30.01
CA MET A 1 -31.74 -45.92 -28.89
C MET A 1 -31.45 -44.86 -27.85
N ALA A 2 -32.44 -44.06 -27.64
CA ALA A 2 -32.70 -43.02 -26.60
C ALA A 2 -31.54 -42.31 -25.89
N ARG A 3 -31.25 -41.09 -26.31
CA ARG A 3 -30.53 -40.07 -25.55
C ARG A 3 -31.52 -39.44 -24.53
N ARG A 4 -31.18 -39.50 -23.25
CA ARG A 4 -31.86 -38.71 -22.20
C ARG A 4 -31.12 -37.40 -21.98
N THR A 5 -31.74 -36.31 -22.38
CA THR A 5 -31.35 -34.91 -22.10
C THR A 5 -31.77 -34.59 -20.67
N ARG A 6 -30.83 -34.19 -19.82
CA ARG A 6 -31.14 -33.57 -18.51
C ARG A 6 -31.07 -32.06 -18.68
N VAL A 7 -32.19 -31.42 -18.46
CA VAL A 7 -32.36 -29.97 -18.34
C VAL A 7 -31.88 -29.56 -16.94
N LEU A 8 -30.89 -28.71 -16.86
CA LEU A 8 -30.49 -28.00 -15.63
C LEU A 8 -31.13 -26.61 -15.65
N SER A 9 -32.09 -26.41 -14.77
CA SER A 9 -32.69 -25.09 -14.51
C SER A 9 -31.73 -24.22 -13.71
N ALA A 10 -31.24 -23.15 -14.32
CA ALA A 10 -30.50 -22.10 -13.64
C ALA A 10 -31.48 -21.05 -13.13
N PHE A 11 -31.58 -20.89 -11.82
CA PHE A 11 -32.26 -19.74 -11.20
C PHE A 11 -31.31 -18.54 -11.24
N ALA A 12 -31.62 -17.58 -12.10
CA ALA A 12 -31.01 -16.26 -12.12
C ALA A 12 -31.83 -15.33 -11.22
N LEU A 13 -31.28 -14.94 -10.07
CA LEU A 13 -31.80 -13.81 -9.30
C LEU A 13 -31.34 -12.52 -9.98
N ALA A 14 -32.24 -11.85 -10.68
CA ALA A 14 -32.00 -10.52 -11.21
C ALA A 14 -32.27 -9.48 -10.11
N ALA A 15 -31.22 -8.90 -9.53
CA ALA A 15 -31.35 -7.66 -8.77
C ALA A 15 -31.33 -6.48 -9.76
N ALA A 16 -32.50 -5.89 -10.00
CA ALA A 16 -32.62 -4.67 -10.79
C ALA A 16 -32.14 -3.47 -9.94
N ALA A 17 -30.88 -3.03 -10.15
CA ALA A 17 -30.43 -1.73 -9.66
C ALA A 17 -30.87 -0.66 -10.66
N ALA A 18 -31.78 0.22 -10.26
CA ALA A 18 -32.16 1.39 -11.01
C ALA A 18 -30.97 2.37 -11.10
N LEU A 19 -30.39 2.52 -12.28
CA LEU A 19 -29.38 3.53 -12.57
C LEU A 19 -30.07 4.89 -12.72
N VAL A 20 -29.93 5.73 -11.70
CA VAL A 20 -30.20 7.17 -11.79
C VAL A 20 -28.99 7.81 -12.47
N PRO A 21 -29.16 8.61 -13.54
CA PRO A 21 -28.05 9.33 -14.12
C PRO A 21 -27.54 10.37 -13.11
N VAL A 22 -26.33 10.18 -12.61
CA VAL A 22 -25.63 11.20 -11.82
C VAL A 22 -25.21 12.31 -12.76
N GLN A 23 -26.04 13.34 -12.86
CA GLN A 23 -25.58 14.63 -13.37
C GLN A 23 -24.57 15.19 -12.36
N ALA A 24 -23.33 15.32 -12.75
CA ALA A 24 -22.33 16.06 -12.00
C ALA A 24 -22.76 17.54 -11.97
N THR A 25 -23.49 17.91 -10.93
CA THR A 25 -23.69 19.32 -10.60
C THR A 25 -22.34 19.87 -10.17
N ALA A 26 -21.78 20.74 -11.01
CA ALA A 26 -20.65 21.59 -10.60
C ALA A 26 -21.09 22.32 -9.32
N GLN A 27 -20.49 21.91 -8.20
CA GLN A 27 -20.69 22.58 -6.92
C GLN A 27 -20.04 23.96 -7.04
N GLN A 28 -20.84 24.99 -7.27
CA GLN A 28 -20.36 26.37 -7.24
C GLN A 28 -19.70 26.60 -5.87
N ALA A 29 -18.43 26.98 -5.89
CA ALA A 29 -17.73 27.41 -4.70
C ALA A 29 -18.53 28.55 -4.05
N ALA A 30 -18.84 28.38 -2.78
CA ALA A 30 -19.48 29.45 -2.00
C ALA A 30 -18.59 30.71 -2.05
N PRO A 31 -19.14 31.91 -2.12
CA PRO A 31 -18.37 33.14 -2.13
C PRO A 31 -17.48 33.19 -0.88
N ALA A 32 -16.21 33.56 -1.05
CA ALA A 32 -15.26 33.69 0.03
C ALA A 32 -15.80 34.70 1.09
N ALA A 33 -15.76 34.27 2.35
CA ALA A 33 -16.15 35.17 3.45
C ALA A 33 -15.21 36.40 3.52
N PRO A 34 -15.69 37.57 3.96
CA PRO A 34 -14.83 38.72 4.11
C PRO A 34 -13.65 38.44 5.05
N PRO A 35 -12.46 38.99 4.80
CA PRO A 35 -11.28 38.75 5.64
C PRO A 35 -11.57 39.13 7.11
N GLY A 36 -11.31 38.19 8.02
CA GLY A 36 -11.46 38.41 9.47
C GLY A 36 -12.75 37.90 10.11
N THR A 37 -13.72 37.36 9.34
CA THR A 37 -14.90 36.71 9.92
C THR A 37 -14.58 35.25 10.24
N PRO A 38 -14.71 34.77 11.50
CA PRO A 38 -14.49 33.38 11.84
C PRO A 38 -15.42 32.42 11.07
N CYS A 39 -14.93 31.25 10.69
CA CYS A 39 -15.76 30.23 10.10
C CYS A 39 -16.80 29.73 11.11
N ALA A 40 -18.09 29.97 10.83
CA ALA A 40 -19.19 29.73 11.78
C ALA A 40 -19.78 28.32 11.71
N ALA A 41 -19.64 27.60 10.58
CA ALA A 41 -20.26 26.29 10.41
C ALA A 41 -19.60 25.21 11.29
N PRO A 42 -20.36 24.32 11.97
CA PRO A 42 -19.78 23.24 12.76
C PRO A 42 -18.87 22.34 11.93
N VAL A 43 -17.75 21.89 12.51
CA VAL A 43 -16.87 20.93 11.86
C VAL A 43 -17.55 19.56 11.85
N LYS A 44 -17.79 19.00 10.66
CA LYS A 44 -18.36 17.67 10.49
C LYS A 44 -17.24 16.67 10.13
N PRO A 45 -17.27 15.43 10.65
CA PRO A 45 -16.30 14.42 10.30
C PRO A 45 -16.24 14.17 8.78
N ALA A 46 -15.01 14.15 8.23
CA ALA A 46 -14.74 13.87 6.82
C ALA A 46 -13.33 13.26 6.66
N SER A 47 -13.06 12.62 5.53
CA SER A 47 -11.73 12.05 5.26
C SER A 47 -10.73 13.09 4.76
N GLN A 48 -11.21 14.24 4.34
CA GLN A 48 -10.41 15.40 3.90
C GLN A 48 -11.16 16.70 4.22
N MET A 49 -10.42 17.72 4.59
CA MET A 49 -10.96 19.07 4.81
C MET A 49 -9.97 20.12 4.30
N ALA A 50 -10.49 21.18 3.68
CA ALA A 50 -9.69 22.37 3.39
C ALA A 50 -9.41 23.16 4.69
N VAL A 51 -8.25 23.79 4.76
CA VAL A 51 -7.92 24.82 5.73
C VAL A 51 -8.24 26.18 5.08
N GLU A 52 -9.23 26.86 5.63
CA GLU A 52 -9.77 28.09 5.07
C GLU A 52 -9.12 29.32 5.74
N SER A 53 -9.11 30.44 5.06
CA SER A 53 -8.52 31.68 5.59
C SER A 53 -9.21 32.22 6.85
N CYS A 54 -10.45 31.77 7.13
CA CYS A 54 -11.23 32.11 8.33
C CYS A 54 -10.99 31.12 9.50
N ASP A 55 -10.22 30.05 9.32
CA ASP A 55 -9.95 29.08 10.39
C ASP A 55 -8.96 29.66 11.41
N SER A 56 -9.37 29.72 12.69
CA SER A 56 -8.41 29.96 13.78
C SER A 56 -7.51 28.73 14.01
N PRO A 57 -6.38 28.88 14.71
CA PRO A 57 -5.55 27.74 15.12
C PRO A 57 -6.33 26.64 15.83
N GLU A 58 -7.23 26.99 16.75
CA GLU A 58 -8.07 26.03 17.49
C GLU A 58 -8.99 25.29 16.55
N ARG A 59 -9.54 25.98 15.53
CA ARG A 59 -10.43 25.39 14.55
C ARG A 59 -9.68 24.44 13.60
N ILE A 60 -8.46 24.73 13.24
CA ILE A 60 -7.61 23.80 12.45
C ILE A 60 -7.37 22.52 13.26
N ILE A 61 -7.08 22.62 14.56
CA ILE A 61 -6.93 21.46 15.44
C ILE A 61 -8.26 20.70 15.60
N GLU A 62 -9.40 21.41 15.70
CA GLU A 62 -10.73 20.79 15.70
C GLU A 62 -10.98 20.03 14.39
N LYS A 63 -10.66 20.63 13.23
CA LYS A 63 -10.73 19.96 11.92
C LYS A 63 -9.86 18.71 11.92
N ALA A 64 -8.60 18.80 12.35
CA ALA A 64 -7.68 17.65 12.43
C ALA A 64 -8.21 16.51 13.32
N ALA A 65 -8.87 16.84 14.45
CA ALA A 65 -9.50 15.86 15.33
C ALA A 65 -10.75 15.19 14.72
N ASN A 66 -11.34 15.79 13.69
CA ASN A 66 -12.52 15.29 12.98
C ASN A 66 -12.21 14.75 11.57
N ILE A 67 -10.94 14.65 11.21
CA ILE A 67 -10.53 13.84 10.06
C ILE A 67 -10.66 12.36 10.43
N VAL A 68 -11.46 11.63 9.64
CA VAL A 68 -11.79 10.21 9.86
C VAL A 68 -11.54 9.39 8.58
N PRO A 69 -11.24 8.09 8.69
CA PRO A 69 -11.06 7.26 7.51
C PRO A 69 -12.36 7.09 6.71
N THR A 70 -12.24 6.93 5.39
CA THR A 70 -13.29 6.33 4.58
C THR A 70 -13.49 4.86 4.97
N SER A 71 -14.61 4.24 4.53
CA SER A 71 -14.83 2.80 4.76
C SER A 71 -13.71 1.92 4.18
N GLY A 72 -13.21 2.28 2.99
CA GLY A 72 -12.08 1.60 2.35
C GLY A 72 -10.79 1.72 3.17
N GLN A 73 -10.44 2.93 3.60
CA GLN A 73 -9.26 3.19 4.43
C GLN A 73 -9.33 2.49 5.80
N LEU A 74 -10.51 2.51 6.44
CA LEU A 74 -10.72 1.82 7.71
C LEU A 74 -10.50 0.32 7.54
N ALA A 75 -11.14 -0.30 6.56
CA ALA A 75 -11.01 -1.71 6.28
C ALA A 75 -9.57 -2.10 5.91
N TRP A 76 -8.87 -1.26 5.14
CA TRP A 76 -7.48 -1.47 4.77
C TRP A 76 -6.56 -1.41 6.00
N GLN A 77 -6.68 -0.38 6.82
CA GLN A 77 -5.81 -0.18 7.99
C GLN A 77 -5.99 -1.29 9.04
N GLN A 78 -7.18 -1.88 9.14
CA GLN A 78 -7.47 -2.98 10.05
C GLN A 78 -6.83 -4.31 9.65
N ARG A 79 -6.43 -4.50 8.38
CA ARG A 79 -5.76 -5.72 7.90
C ARG A 79 -4.33 -5.86 8.41
N GLU A 80 -3.68 -4.77 8.77
CA GLU A 80 -2.35 -4.70 9.38
C GLU A 80 -1.20 -5.26 8.51
N VAL A 81 -1.37 -6.41 7.83
CA VAL A 81 -0.32 -7.08 7.05
C VAL A 81 -0.82 -7.41 5.64
N THR A 82 -0.13 -6.87 4.65
CA THR A 82 -0.29 -7.19 3.23
C THR A 82 0.97 -7.91 2.72
N ALA A 83 0.80 -9.00 1.99
CA ALA A 83 1.92 -9.63 1.29
C ALA A 83 2.06 -9.01 -0.10
N PHE A 84 3.26 -8.49 -0.43
CA PHE A 84 3.58 -7.95 -1.73
C PHE A 84 4.27 -9.01 -2.59
N THR A 85 3.99 -9.02 -3.88
CA THR A 85 4.51 -10.01 -4.81
C THR A 85 5.16 -9.31 -6.00
N HIS A 86 6.48 -9.18 -5.98
CA HIS A 86 7.24 -8.80 -7.16
C HIS A 86 7.53 -10.07 -7.99
N PHE A 87 6.85 -10.19 -9.11
CA PHE A 87 7.02 -11.26 -10.08
C PHE A 87 6.77 -10.67 -11.47
N GLY A 88 7.64 -10.93 -12.43
CA GLY A 88 7.54 -10.34 -13.75
C GLY A 88 8.81 -10.58 -14.58
N MET A 89 9.03 -9.75 -15.58
CA MET A 89 10.19 -9.83 -16.47
C MET A 89 11.50 -9.85 -15.66
N ASN A 90 11.60 -9.00 -14.63
CA ASN A 90 12.80 -8.87 -13.81
C ASN A 90 13.17 -10.13 -13.01
N THR A 91 12.20 -10.98 -12.69
CA THR A 91 12.47 -12.31 -12.12
C THR A 91 13.34 -13.16 -13.06
N PHE A 92 13.16 -13.01 -14.39
CA PHE A 92 13.82 -13.82 -15.40
C PHE A 92 15.11 -13.19 -15.92
N THR A 93 15.21 -11.87 -15.94
CA THR A 93 16.43 -11.15 -16.30
C THR A 93 17.42 -11.07 -15.15
N GLY A 94 16.96 -11.22 -13.89
CA GLY A 94 17.79 -11.07 -12.69
C GLY A 94 18.09 -9.61 -12.40
N ARG A 95 17.16 -8.70 -12.73
CA ARG A 95 17.26 -7.26 -12.53
C ARG A 95 16.23 -6.80 -11.52
N GLU A 96 16.45 -5.62 -10.94
CA GLU A 96 15.44 -4.92 -10.14
C GLU A 96 14.65 -3.95 -11.01
N TRP A 97 15.31 -3.32 -11.99
CA TRP A 97 14.72 -2.42 -12.97
C TRP A 97 15.03 -2.92 -14.37
N GLY A 98 14.01 -3.22 -15.14
CA GLY A 98 14.16 -3.60 -16.54
C GLY A 98 14.31 -2.39 -17.44
N SER A 99 14.71 -2.64 -18.70
CA SER A 99 14.91 -1.60 -19.71
C SER A 99 13.62 -1.23 -20.46
N GLY A 100 12.62 -2.13 -20.46
CA GLY A 100 11.43 -2.02 -21.30
C GLY A 100 11.62 -2.51 -22.74
N THR A 101 12.78 -3.13 -23.03
CA THR A 101 13.12 -3.68 -24.35
C THR A 101 13.44 -5.18 -24.31
N GLU A 102 13.07 -5.82 -23.21
CA GLU A 102 13.26 -7.26 -23.03
C GLU A 102 12.36 -8.04 -23.98
N ASP A 103 12.90 -9.14 -24.55
CA ASP A 103 12.10 -10.10 -25.33
C ASP A 103 11.08 -10.77 -24.37
N GLU A 104 9.80 -10.67 -24.69
CA GLU A 104 8.70 -11.22 -23.88
C GLU A 104 8.83 -12.74 -23.67
N LYS A 105 9.56 -13.43 -24.56
CA LYS A 105 9.85 -14.87 -24.44
C LYS A 105 10.76 -15.21 -23.26
N LEU A 106 11.48 -14.23 -22.69
CA LEU A 106 12.26 -14.42 -21.47
C LEU A 106 11.37 -14.70 -20.26
N PHE A 107 10.14 -14.18 -20.26
CA PHE A 107 9.16 -14.52 -19.22
C PHE A 107 8.62 -15.93 -19.47
N ALA A 108 9.36 -16.94 -19.01
CA ALA A 108 9.08 -18.36 -19.23
C ALA A 108 9.05 -19.16 -17.92
N PRO A 109 8.09 -18.91 -17.02
CA PRO A 109 7.97 -19.67 -15.77
C PRO A 109 7.63 -21.13 -16.07
N LYS A 110 8.29 -22.08 -15.37
CA LYS A 110 7.96 -23.51 -15.48
C LYS A 110 6.55 -23.82 -14.99
N SER A 111 6.10 -23.07 -14.00
CA SER A 111 4.75 -23.10 -13.46
C SER A 111 4.41 -21.73 -12.87
N ILE A 112 3.14 -21.51 -12.50
CA ILE A 112 2.70 -20.34 -11.72
C ILE A 112 1.80 -20.87 -10.61
N ASP A 113 2.41 -21.31 -9.48
CA ASP A 113 1.70 -21.96 -8.37
C ASP A 113 1.14 -20.90 -7.40
N VAL A 114 0.19 -20.09 -7.90
CA VAL A 114 -0.44 -19.03 -7.10
C VAL A 114 -1.15 -19.55 -5.84
N ASP A 115 -1.64 -20.80 -5.86
CA ASP A 115 -2.22 -21.41 -4.64
C ASP A 115 -1.13 -21.63 -3.56
N GLN A 116 0.11 -21.94 -3.94
CA GLN A 116 1.25 -22.05 -3.01
C GLN A 116 1.63 -20.66 -2.47
N TRP A 117 1.61 -19.62 -3.32
CA TRP A 117 1.85 -18.26 -2.85
C TRP A 117 0.84 -17.86 -1.78
N MET A 118 -0.46 -18.07 -2.04
CA MET A 118 -1.52 -17.74 -1.07
C MET A 118 -1.35 -18.50 0.25
N ARG A 119 -0.95 -19.77 0.20
CA ARG A 119 -0.66 -20.53 1.43
C ARG A 119 0.50 -19.93 2.22
N ALA A 120 1.59 -19.53 1.56
CA ALA A 120 2.74 -18.89 2.20
C ALA A 120 2.37 -17.55 2.84
N TYR A 121 1.62 -16.71 2.13
CA TYR A 121 1.18 -15.40 2.63
C TYR A 121 0.23 -15.54 3.83
N LYS A 122 -0.73 -16.45 3.78
CA LYS A 122 -1.60 -16.75 4.94
C LYS A 122 -0.84 -17.29 6.13
N ALA A 123 0.21 -18.09 5.91
CA ALA A 123 1.05 -18.58 6.99
C ALA A 123 1.74 -17.44 7.75
N ALA A 124 2.12 -16.35 7.05
CA ALA A 124 2.65 -15.12 7.64
C ALA A 124 1.58 -14.30 8.40
N GLY A 125 0.30 -14.54 8.15
CA GLY A 125 -0.81 -13.77 8.74
C GLY A 125 -1.30 -12.62 7.85
N ALA A 126 -0.96 -12.60 6.56
CA ALA A 126 -1.49 -11.61 5.63
C ALA A 126 -3.01 -11.79 5.44
N GLU A 127 -3.73 -10.67 5.39
CA GLU A 127 -5.16 -10.60 5.07
C GLU A 127 -5.42 -10.00 3.69
N GLN A 128 -4.41 -9.37 3.13
CA GLN A 128 -4.40 -8.82 1.78
C GLN A 128 -3.13 -9.26 1.05
N VAL A 129 -3.22 -9.34 -0.27
CA VAL A 129 -2.09 -9.63 -1.16
C VAL A 129 -2.07 -8.63 -2.30
N MET A 130 -0.87 -8.27 -2.76
CA MET A 130 -0.65 -7.32 -3.84
C MET A 130 0.32 -7.91 -4.86
N LEU A 131 0.02 -7.77 -6.16
CA LEU A 131 0.86 -8.23 -7.26
C LEU A 131 1.31 -7.04 -8.11
N THR A 132 2.57 -7.03 -8.53
CA THR A 132 3.05 -6.14 -9.59
C THR A 132 2.44 -6.57 -10.94
N ALA A 133 1.28 -6.00 -11.29
CA ALA A 133 0.63 -6.28 -12.58
C ALA A 133 1.42 -5.67 -13.76
N LYS A 134 2.13 -4.57 -13.53
CA LYS A 134 3.12 -3.95 -14.42
C LYS A 134 4.18 -3.24 -13.57
N HIS A 135 5.45 -3.58 -13.73
CA HIS A 135 6.57 -2.88 -13.13
C HIS A 135 7.14 -1.79 -14.06
N HIS A 136 8.25 -1.14 -13.70
CA HIS A 136 8.85 -0.03 -14.46
C HIS A 136 9.35 -0.41 -15.85
N ASP A 137 9.61 -1.70 -16.11
CA ASP A 137 9.93 -2.23 -17.44
C ASP A 137 8.76 -2.14 -18.43
N GLY A 138 7.54 -1.91 -17.93
CA GLY A 138 6.33 -1.85 -18.75
C GLY A 138 5.74 -3.21 -19.09
N PHE A 139 6.38 -4.33 -18.70
CA PHE A 139 5.89 -5.67 -18.98
C PHE A 139 4.62 -5.98 -18.18
N VAL A 140 3.54 -6.28 -18.89
CA VAL A 140 2.20 -6.47 -18.32
C VAL A 140 1.92 -7.95 -18.08
N LEU A 141 1.53 -8.31 -16.85
CA LEU A 141 1.25 -9.69 -16.44
C LEU A 141 -0.18 -10.18 -16.74
N TYR A 142 -0.89 -9.49 -17.63
CA TYR A 142 -2.23 -9.87 -18.10
C TYR A 142 -2.36 -9.57 -19.59
N PRO A 143 -3.26 -10.23 -20.32
CA PRO A 143 -3.57 -9.89 -21.70
C PRO A 143 -4.12 -8.46 -21.77
N SER A 144 -3.32 -7.54 -22.33
CA SER A 144 -3.71 -6.15 -22.51
C SER A 144 -4.00 -5.85 -23.98
N ARG A 145 -5.04 -5.07 -24.25
CA ARG A 145 -5.38 -4.62 -25.61
C ARG A 145 -4.52 -3.44 -26.07
N TYR A 146 -3.69 -2.90 -25.17
CA TYR A 146 -3.05 -1.60 -25.38
C TYR A 146 -1.53 -1.65 -25.47
N THR A 147 -0.91 -2.80 -25.19
CA THR A 147 0.53 -3.03 -25.35
C THR A 147 0.80 -4.47 -25.75
N ASP A 148 1.80 -4.65 -26.63
CA ASP A 148 2.33 -5.98 -26.98
C ASP A 148 3.39 -6.44 -25.97
N HIS A 149 3.98 -5.53 -25.16
CA HIS A 149 4.93 -5.88 -24.11
C HIS A 149 4.19 -6.51 -22.92
N SER A 150 3.73 -7.74 -23.13
CA SER A 150 2.84 -8.45 -22.22
C SER A 150 3.01 -9.96 -22.28
N VAL A 151 2.38 -10.64 -21.33
CA VAL A 151 2.34 -12.12 -21.27
C VAL A 151 1.72 -12.77 -22.51
N GLU A 152 1.01 -12.04 -23.37
CA GLU A 152 0.44 -12.61 -24.60
C GLU A 152 1.50 -13.10 -25.58
N LEU A 153 2.68 -12.45 -25.62
CA LEU A 153 3.81 -12.85 -26.44
C LEU A 153 4.77 -13.81 -25.69
N SER A 154 4.53 -14.10 -24.43
CA SER A 154 5.33 -15.02 -23.63
C SER A 154 4.91 -16.47 -23.87
N PRO A 155 5.80 -17.45 -23.62
CA PRO A 155 5.47 -18.88 -23.73
C PRO A 155 4.26 -19.27 -22.90
N GLY A 156 3.22 -19.80 -23.55
CA GLY A 156 1.98 -20.23 -22.92
C GLY A 156 1.00 -19.12 -22.58
N SER A 157 1.32 -17.86 -22.86
CA SER A 157 0.45 -16.68 -22.70
C SER A 157 -0.38 -16.67 -21.38
N PRO A 158 0.27 -16.77 -20.20
CA PRO A 158 -0.45 -16.95 -18.94
C PRO A 158 -1.08 -15.63 -18.46
N ASP A 159 -2.38 -15.60 -18.18
CA ASP A 159 -2.97 -14.48 -17.40
C ASP A 159 -2.62 -14.65 -15.91
N VAL A 160 -1.47 -14.07 -15.52
CA VAL A 160 -0.97 -14.17 -14.15
C VAL A 160 -1.84 -13.36 -13.18
N VAL A 161 -2.30 -12.19 -13.59
CA VAL A 161 -3.19 -11.34 -12.78
C VAL A 161 -4.50 -12.06 -12.51
N GLY A 162 -5.13 -12.64 -13.53
CA GLY A 162 -6.37 -13.38 -13.37
C GLY A 162 -6.22 -14.61 -12.48
N ALA A 163 -5.14 -15.37 -12.66
CA ALA A 163 -4.83 -16.51 -11.80
C ALA A 163 -4.60 -16.09 -10.34
N TYR A 164 -3.85 -15.02 -10.11
CA TYR A 164 -3.55 -14.46 -8.79
C TYR A 164 -4.82 -14.01 -8.06
N VAL A 165 -5.62 -13.18 -8.72
CA VAL A 165 -6.88 -12.66 -8.17
C VAL A 165 -7.85 -13.78 -7.80
N LYS A 166 -7.97 -14.80 -8.68
CA LYS A 166 -8.81 -15.97 -8.42
C LYS A 166 -8.32 -16.77 -7.21
N ALA A 167 -7.00 -17.01 -7.11
CA ALA A 167 -6.42 -17.76 -5.99
C ALA A 167 -6.54 -16.98 -4.67
N ALA A 168 -6.30 -15.66 -4.69
CA ALA A 168 -6.45 -14.81 -3.51
C ALA A 168 -7.87 -14.84 -2.95
N ARG A 169 -8.88 -14.66 -3.82
CA ARG A 169 -10.29 -14.73 -3.41
C ARG A 169 -10.71 -16.11 -2.91
N LYS A 170 -10.27 -17.18 -3.56
CA LYS A 170 -10.46 -18.56 -3.09
C LYS A 170 -9.87 -18.77 -1.70
N ALA A 171 -8.73 -18.14 -1.41
CA ALA A 171 -8.07 -18.18 -0.11
C ALA A 171 -8.69 -17.25 0.94
N GLY A 172 -9.69 -16.42 0.58
CA GLY A 172 -10.32 -15.43 1.45
C GLY A 172 -9.46 -14.20 1.69
N LEU A 173 -8.46 -13.94 0.81
CA LEU A 173 -7.59 -12.77 0.87
C LEU A 173 -8.15 -11.64 0.03
N LYS A 174 -7.91 -10.41 0.48
CA LYS A 174 -8.18 -9.19 -0.27
C LYS A 174 -7.09 -8.95 -1.31
N VAL A 175 -7.42 -8.20 -2.37
CA VAL A 175 -6.54 -8.04 -3.52
C VAL A 175 -6.16 -6.58 -3.71
N GLY A 176 -4.87 -6.31 -3.75
CA GLY A 176 -4.27 -5.11 -4.29
C GLY A 176 -3.56 -5.42 -5.61
N LEU A 177 -3.43 -4.42 -6.45
CA LEU A 177 -2.61 -4.48 -7.66
C LEU A 177 -1.71 -3.24 -7.74
N TYR A 178 -0.45 -3.50 -8.06
CA TYR A 178 0.53 -2.48 -8.37
C TYR A 178 0.57 -2.30 -9.89
N LEU A 179 0.46 -1.07 -10.34
CA LEU A 179 0.57 -0.70 -11.75
C LEU A 179 1.46 0.54 -11.85
N SER A 180 2.71 0.36 -12.26
CA SER A 180 3.63 1.49 -12.40
C SER A 180 3.16 2.49 -13.45
N PRO A 181 3.05 3.79 -13.11
CA PRO A 181 2.89 4.82 -14.11
C PRO A 181 4.21 5.15 -14.83
N SER A 182 5.35 4.77 -14.27
CA SER A 182 6.64 4.81 -14.96
C SER A 182 6.75 3.58 -15.86
N ASP A 183 6.95 3.78 -17.16
CA ASP A 183 6.85 2.70 -18.14
C ASP A 183 8.01 2.79 -19.13
N GLY A 184 8.98 1.89 -18.96
CA GLY A 184 10.18 1.84 -19.79
C GLY A 184 9.93 1.42 -21.23
N ALA A 185 8.87 0.64 -21.50
CA ALA A 185 8.54 0.16 -22.84
C ALA A 185 7.84 1.24 -23.69
N GLU A 186 7.02 2.05 -23.05
CA GLU A 186 6.12 2.98 -23.75
C GLU A 186 6.60 4.44 -23.72
N LEU A 187 7.62 4.74 -22.91
CA LEU A 187 8.26 6.05 -22.82
C LEU A 187 9.60 6.09 -23.55
N PRO A 188 10.08 7.28 -24.01
CA PRO A 188 11.37 7.40 -24.69
C PRO A 188 12.53 6.89 -23.84
N HIS A 189 13.34 5.99 -24.38
CA HIS A 189 14.43 5.31 -23.65
C HIS A 189 15.72 6.13 -23.47
N ALA A 190 15.82 7.32 -24.03
CA ALA A 190 16.98 8.20 -23.86
C ALA A 190 17.32 8.52 -22.40
N TRP A 191 16.37 8.37 -21.50
CA TRP A 191 16.52 8.62 -20.07
C TRP A 191 17.47 7.63 -19.37
N HIS A 192 17.46 6.35 -19.73
CA HIS A 192 18.28 5.35 -19.02
C HIS A 192 19.77 5.65 -19.19
N ALA A 193 20.21 5.94 -20.40
CA ALA A 193 21.59 6.32 -20.66
C ALA A 193 21.99 7.59 -19.91
N GLN A 194 21.12 8.61 -19.86
CA GLN A 194 21.36 9.85 -19.14
C GLN A 194 21.37 9.62 -17.62
N TRP A 195 20.51 8.77 -17.10
CA TRP A 195 20.50 8.41 -15.69
C TRP A 195 21.78 7.67 -15.29
N VAL A 196 22.19 6.64 -16.05
CA VAL A 196 23.44 5.92 -15.82
C VAL A 196 24.63 6.88 -15.87
N GLU A 197 24.68 7.82 -16.81
CA GLU A 197 25.72 8.84 -16.87
C GLU A 197 25.72 9.74 -15.61
N SER A 198 24.55 10.14 -15.14
CA SER A 198 24.41 10.93 -13.91
C SER A 198 24.90 10.16 -12.68
N ILE A 199 24.65 8.84 -12.62
CA ILE A 199 25.10 7.96 -11.54
C ILE A 199 26.62 7.80 -11.58
N ARG A 200 27.21 7.60 -12.77
CA ARG A 200 28.66 7.55 -12.95
C ARG A 200 29.33 8.84 -12.47
N LYS A 201 28.72 10.00 -12.77
CA LYS A 201 29.20 11.29 -12.26
C LYS A 201 29.12 11.35 -10.73
N LYS A 202 27.99 10.94 -10.16
CA LYS A 202 27.80 10.87 -8.71
C LYS A 202 28.83 9.96 -8.04
N GLN A 203 29.12 8.81 -8.66
CA GLN A 203 30.15 7.85 -8.19
C GLN A 203 31.56 8.46 -8.28
N ALA A 204 31.88 9.15 -9.38
CA ALA A 204 33.17 9.83 -9.53
C ALA A 204 33.38 10.96 -8.52
N GLU A 205 32.29 11.59 -8.06
CA GLU A 205 32.30 12.60 -7.00
C GLU A 205 32.41 11.97 -5.59
N GLY A 206 32.51 10.65 -5.47
CA GLY A 206 32.60 9.93 -4.20
C GLY A 206 31.33 9.93 -3.36
N LYS A 207 30.20 10.25 -3.97
CA LYS A 207 28.89 10.26 -3.29
C LYS A 207 28.34 8.83 -3.18
N PRO A 208 27.67 8.48 -2.06
CA PRO A 208 27.08 7.16 -1.91
C PRO A 208 25.95 6.94 -2.94
N LEU A 209 25.91 5.75 -3.52
CA LEU A 209 24.86 5.33 -4.42
C LEU A 209 23.79 4.57 -3.65
N SER A 210 22.53 4.84 -3.96
CA SER A 210 21.40 4.02 -3.53
C SER A 210 21.44 2.64 -4.20
N LEU A 211 20.72 1.67 -3.64
CA LEU A 211 20.64 0.33 -4.25
C LEU A 211 20.14 0.38 -5.71
N PRO A 212 19.05 1.11 -6.06
CA PRO A 212 18.64 1.27 -7.45
C PRO A 212 19.72 1.85 -8.36
N GLU A 213 20.51 2.81 -7.88
CA GLU A 213 21.62 3.40 -8.64
C GLU A 213 22.77 2.40 -8.86
N GLN A 214 23.10 1.58 -7.85
CA GLN A 214 24.09 0.51 -8.00
C GLN A 214 23.66 -0.51 -9.05
N MET A 215 22.39 -0.92 -9.01
CA MET A 215 21.81 -1.87 -9.95
C MET A 215 21.76 -1.31 -11.38
N ALA A 216 21.40 -0.03 -11.55
CA ALA A 216 21.43 0.63 -12.85
C ALA A 216 22.84 0.69 -13.47
N LEU A 217 23.89 0.80 -12.65
CA LEU A 217 25.27 0.69 -13.12
C LEU A 217 25.64 -0.73 -13.54
N GLU A 218 25.13 -1.75 -12.87
CA GLU A 218 25.35 -3.15 -13.22
C GLU A 218 24.65 -3.52 -14.54
N ASP A 219 23.49 -2.93 -14.81
CA ASP A 219 22.77 -3.10 -16.07
C ASP A 219 23.49 -2.45 -17.26
N GLY A 220 24.30 -1.41 -16.99
CA GLY A 220 25.21 -0.79 -17.95
C GLY A 220 24.53 -0.23 -19.21
N ASP A 221 25.31 -0.05 -20.28
CA ASP A 221 24.87 0.52 -21.56
C ASP A 221 24.03 -0.47 -22.42
N ARG A 222 23.42 -1.47 -21.83
CA ARG A 222 22.70 -2.54 -22.52
C ARG A 222 21.30 -2.16 -22.97
N ALA A 223 20.76 -1.03 -22.50
CA ALA A 223 19.47 -0.55 -22.99
C ALA A 223 19.68 0.09 -24.37
N PRO A 224 19.17 -0.48 -25.45
CA PRO A 224 19.17 0.21 -26.72
C PRO A 224 18.41 1.52 -26.57
N ALA A 225 18.91 2.59 -27.21
CA ALA A 225 18.16 3.81 -27.35
C ALA A 225 16.94 3.50 -28.23
N GLY A 226 15.81 3.16 -27.63
CA GLY A 226 14.53 2.97 -28.29
C GLY A 226 13.69 4.24 -28.18
N GLU A 227 12.89 4.51 -29.20
CA GLU A 227 11.79 5.46 -29.06
C GLU A 227 10.62 4.69 -28.46
N GLY A 228 10.18 5.04 -27.25
CA GLY A 228 8.96 4.48 -26.67
C GLY A 228 7.76 4.74 -27.58
N ARG A 229 6.75 3.87 -27.52
CA ARG A 229 5.56 3.92 -28.38
C ARG A 229 4.78 5.24 -28.23
N PHE A 230 4.77 5.80 -27.04
CA PHE A 230 4.11 7.07 -26.73
C PHE A 230 5.15 8.12 -26.39
N GLY A 231 5.45 9.02 -27.36
CA GLY A 231 6.35 10.13 -27.13
C GLY A 231 5.87 11.02 -25.98
N ASN A 232 6.80 11.45 -25.12
CA ASN A 232 6.48 12.41 -24.08
C ASN A 232 6.14 13.75 -24.74
N GLY A 233 4.89 14.21 -24.61
CA GLY A 233 4.49 15.55 -25.02
C GLY A 233 3.54 15.64 -26.20
N SER A 234 2.81 14.59 -26.57
CA SER A 234 1.64 14.77 -27.45
C SER A 234 0.64 15.73 -26.80
N ALA A 235 -0.05 16.52 -27.63
CA ALA A 235 -1.06 17.44 -27.12
C ALA A 235 -2.25 16.65 -26.52
N ALA A 236 -2.73 17.06 -25.35
CA ALA A 236 -3.94 16.50 -24.78
C ALA A 236 -5.14 16.81 -25.68
N THR A 237 -5.90 15.78 -26.02
CA THR A 237 -7.12 15.87 -26.81
C THR A 237 -8.25 15.13 -26.09
N GLU A 238 -9.49 15.35 -26.53
CA GLU A 238 -10.62 14.62 -25.99
C GLU A 238 -10.52 13.13 -26.38
N ARG A 239 -10.58 12.26 -25.38
CA ARG A 239 -10.50 10.80 -25.52
C ARG A 239 -11.69 10.14 -24.84
N THR A 240 -12.13 9.01 -25.39
CA THR A 240 -13.12 8.13 -24.74
C THR A 240 -12.42 6.90 -24.19
N ILE A 241 -12.60 6.65 -22.89
CA ILE A 241 -12.09 5.47 -22.21
C ILE A 241 -13.28 4.55 -21.84
N PRO A 242 -13.24 3.24 -22.17
CA PRO A 242 -12.17 2.55 -22.89
C PRO A 242 -12.09 2.98 -24.37
N THR A 243 -10.87 3.10 -24.87
CA THR A 243 -10.61 3.24 -26.30
C THR A 243 -10.79 1.87 -26.94
N LEU A 244 -11.83 1.70 -27.74
CA LEU A 244 -12.10 0.42 -28.41
C LEU A 244 -11.10 0.17 -29.53
N VAL A 245 -10.47 -1.01 -29.50
CA VAL A 245 -9.57 -1.47 -30.56
C VAL A 245 -10.34 -2.30 -31.61
N PRO A 246 -9.82 -2.50 -32.84
CA PRO A 246 -10.46 -3.36 -33.82
C PRO A 246 -10.72 -4.77 -33.26
N GLY A 247 -11.97 -5.23 -33.33
CA GLY A 247 -12.38 -6.54 -32.78
C GLY A 247 -12.60 -6.58 -31.26
N ASP A 248 -12.62 -5.44 -30.58
CA ASP A 248 -12.80 -5.36 -29.13
C ASP A 248 -14.11 -6.04 -28.67
N ASP A 249 -13.98 -7.08 -27.87
CA ASP A 249 -15.11 -7.86 -27.32
C ASP A 249 -16.02 -7.06 -26.37
N ARG A 250 -15.53 -5.94 -25.82
CA ARG A 250 -16.29 -5.01 -24.97
C ARG A 250 -17.21 -4.08 -25.76
N ALA A 251 -17.03 -3.95 -27.09
CA ALA A 251 -17.76 -2.98 -27.90
C ALA A 251 -19.29 -3.09 -27.74
N ALA A 252 -19.82 -4.32 -27.71
CA ALA A 252 -21.25 -4.55 -27.50
C ALA A 252 -21.73 -4.16 -26.08
N ALA A 253 -20.89 -4.32 -25.06
CA ALA A 253 -21.22 -3.96 -23.68
C ALA A 253 -21.17 -2.43 -23.48
N VAL A 254 -20.16 -1.77 -24.07
CA VAL A 254 -20.04 -0.31 -24.10
C VAL A 254 -21.24 0.31 -24.81
N LYS A 255 -21.58 -0.18 -26.02
CA LYS A 255 -22.74 0.32 -26.78
C LYS A 255 -24.07 0.19 -26.03
N ARG A 256 -24.20 -0.83 -25.20
CA ARG A 256 -25.40 -1.07 -24.39
C ARG A 256 -25.31 -0.44 -22.97
N HIS A 257 -24.35 0.42 -22.73
CA HIS A 257 -24.08 1.04 -21.42
C HIS A 257 -23.97 0.04 -20.25
N LYS A 258 -23.53 -1.19 -20.53
CA LYS A 258 -23.24 -2.20 -19.50
C LYS A 258 -21.85 -2.03 -18.89
N LEU A 259 -20.95 -1.36 -19.62
CA LEU A 259 -19.66 -0.89 -19.15
C LEU A 259 -19.67 0.64 -19.18
N PRO A 260 -19.20 1.32 -18.13
CA PRO A 260 -19.12 2.78 -18.10
C PRO A 260 -18.12 3.29 -19.12
N THR A 261 -18.33 4.52 -19.61
CA THR A 261 -17.36 5.23 -20.45
C THR A 261 -17.03 6.57 -19.82
N PHE A 262 -15.81 7.04 -20.06
CA PHE A 262 -15.32 8.31 -19.53
C PHE A 262 -14.80 9.16 -20.70
N THR A 263 -15.22 10.42 -20.77
CA THR A 263 -14.67 11.41 -21.67
C THR A 263 -13.63 12.22 -20.91
N VAL A 264 -12.40 12.24 -21.39
CA VAL A 264 -11.26 12.84 -20.69
C VAL A 264 -10.39 13.64 -21.68
N MET A 265 -9.74 14.68 -21.17
CA MET A 265 -8.65 15.36 -21.89
C MET A 265 -7.35 14.66 -21.52
N ALA A 266 -6.76 13.93 -22.47
CA ALA A 266 -5.56 13.13 -22.24
C ALA A 266 -4.62 13.21 -23.44
N ASP A 267 -3.30 13.19 -23.19
CA ASP A 267 -2.30 12.89 -24.20
C ASP A 267 -2.28 11.37 -24.51
N ASP A 268 -1.41 10.94 -25.40
CA ASP A 268 -1.38 9.53 -25.80
C ASP A 268 -0.97 8.61 -24.65
N TYR A 269 -0.03 9.03 -23.82
CA TYR A 269 0.40 8.21 -22.66
C TYR A 269 -0.67 8.14 -21.58
N ASP A 270 -1.28 9.27 -21.23
CA ASP A 270 -2.37 9.28 -20.23
C ASP A 270 -3.58 8.46 -20.71
N ALA A 271 -3.91 8.51 -22.01
CA ALA A 271 -4.96 7.69 -22.58
C ALA A 271 -4.63 6.19 -22.51
N TYR A 272 -3.38 5.82 -22.81
CA TYR A 272 -2.88 4.45 -22.67
C TYR A 272 -2.99 3.97 -21.20
N TYR A 273 -2.48 4.75 -20.25
CA TYR A 273 -2.49 4.38 -18.84
C TYR A 273 -3.91 4.29 -18.25
N LEU A 274 -4.79 5.23 -18.62
CA LEU A 274 -6.21 5.18 -18.28
C LEU A 274 -6.90 3.91 -18.80
N ASN A 275 -6.56 3.49 -20.02
CA ASN A 275 -7.07 2.25 -20.57
C ASN A 275 -6.58 1.00 -19.80
N GLN A 276 -5.33 0.97 -19.36
CA GLN A 276 -4.82 -0.11 -18.51
C GLN A 276 -5.52 -0.15 -17.13
N LEU A 277 -5.69 1.01 -16.50
CA LEU A 277 -6.48 1.12 -15.27
C LEU A 277 -7.92 0.60 -15.47
N TYR A 278 -8.54 1.00 -16.59
CA TYR A 278 -9.89 0.53 -16.93
C TYR A 278 -9.94 -0.99 -17.10
N GLU A 279 -8.96 -1.61 -17.78
CA GLU A 279 -8.85 -3.06 -17.92
C GLU A 279 -8.81 -3.75 -16.56
N ILE A 280 -7.91 -3.32 -15.68
CA ILE A 280 -7.75 -3.91 -14.35
C ILE A 280 -9.05 -3.87 -13.56
N PHE A 281 -9.72 -2.72 -13.49
CA PHE A 281 -10.92 -2.57 -12.67
C PHE A 281 -12.16 -3.24 -13.25
N THR A 282 -12.24 -3.40 -14.57
CA THR A 282 -13.41 -4.01 -15.22
C THR A 282 -13.26 -5.51 -15.50
N GLN A 283 -12.03 -6.02 -15.60
CA GLN A 283 -11.78 -7.45 -15.90
C GLN A 283 -11.59 -8.29 -14.63
N TYR A 284 -10.91 -7.74 -13.62
CA TYR A 284 -10.50 -8.54 -12.45
C TYR A 284 -11.36 -8.32 -11.21
N GLY A 285 -12.40 -7.47 -11.32
CA GLY A 285 -13.38 -7.23 -10.26
C GLY A 285 -12.84 -6.35 -9.14
N PRO A 286 -13.43 -6.40 -7.92
CA PRO A 286 -13.05 -5.48 -6.86
C PRO A 286 -11.56 -5.57 -6.52
N ILE A 287 -10.88 -4.42 -6.55
CA ILE A 287 -9.50 -4.24 -6.13
C ILE A 287 -9.53 -3.35 -4.89
N GLU A 288 -9.03 -3.84 -3.77
CA GLU A 288 -9.07 -3.13 -2.50
C GLU A 288 -7.98 -2.05 -2.40
N GLU A 289 -6.89 -2.23 -3.14
CA GLU A 289 -5.80 -1.27 -3.20
C GLU A 289 -5.18 -1.19 -4.59
N LEU A 290 -4.98 0.04 -5.07
CA LEU A 290 -4.18 0.33 -6.25
C LEU A 290 -2.87 1.00 -5.81
N TRP A 291 -1.75 0.41 -6.17
CA TRP A 291 -0.43 0.93 -5.84
C TRP A 291 0.23 1.57 -7.06
N LEU A 292 0.46 2.89 -7.01
CA LEU A 292 1.06 3.70 -8.05
C LEU A 292 2.48 4.08 -7.65
N ASP A 293 3.47 3.48 -8.28
CA ASP A 293 4.87 3.69 -7.95
C ASP A 293 5.56 4.66 -8.90
N GLY A 294 6.60 5.30 -8.37
CA GLY A 294 7.62 5.97 -9.12
C GLY A 294 7.10 7.07 -10.02
N ALA A 295 6.54 8.11 -9.43
CA ALA A 295 5.91 9.18 -10.20
C ALA A 295 6.79 9.80 -11.28
N ASN A 296 8.12 9.88 -11.08
CA ASN A 296 9.03 10.40 -12.11
C ASN A 296 10.49 9.99 -11.86
N PRO A 297 10.90 8.75 -12.19
CA PRO A 297 12.28 8.31 -12.07
C PRO A 297 13.24 9.07 -12.99
N TRP A 298 12.71 9.74 -14.01
CA TRP A 298 13.46 10.48 -15.03
C TRP A 298 13.82 11.91 -14.64
N SER A 299 13.35 12.43 -13.52
CA SER A 299 13.60 13.82 -13.11
C SER A 299 15.09 14.18 -13.05
N GLY A 300 15.95 13.23 -12.68
CA GLY A 300 17.41 13.38 -12.67
C GLY A 300 18.05 13.58 -14.05
N SER A 301 17.37 13.20 -15.15
CA SER A 301 17.82 13.37 -16.53
C SER A 301 17.24 14.59 -17.23
N GLY A 302 16.47 15.43 -16.52
CA GLY A 302 15.82 16.61 -17.07
C GLY A 302 14.55 16.31 -17.88
N ILE A 303 14.10 15.06 -17.91
CA ILE A 303 12.83 14.66 -18.53
C ILE A 303 11.75 14.78 -17.46
N THR A 304 10.72 15.60 -17.72
CA THR A 304 9.54 15.72 -16.85
C THR A 304 8.38 15.03 -17.53
N GLN A 305 8.01 13.87 -17.03
CA GLN A 305 6.75 13.24 -17.44
C GLN A 305 5.59 13.92 -16.74
N LYS A 306 4.56 14.26 -17.50
CA LYS A 306 3.31 14.83 -16.98
C LYS A 306 2.30 13.70 -16.85
N TYR A 307 1.70 13.57 -15.70
CA TYR A 307 0.66 12.59 -15.42
C TYR A 307 -0.68 13.27 -15.16
N ASN A 308 -1.75 12.77 -15.75
CA ASN A 308 -3.09 13.25 -15.50
C ASN A 308 -3.73 12.55 -14.29
N VAL A 309 -3.03 12.63 -13.17
CA VAL A 309 -3.38 11.89 -11.93
C VAL A 309 -4.81 12.15 -11.45
N LYS A 310 -5.32 13.38 -11.65
CA LYS A 310 -6.71 13.68 -11.27
C LYS A 310 -7.70 12.81 -12.01
N GLN A 311 -7.54 12.63 -13.30
CA GLN A 311 -8.44 11.80 -14.11
C GLN A 311 -8.28 10.31 -13.79
N TRP A 312 -7.06 9.86 -13.43
CA TRP A 312 -6.84 8.51 -12.93
C TRP A 312 -7.65 8.27 -11.66
N PHE A 313 -7.56 9.18 -10.68
CA PHE A 313 -8.30 9.07 -9.43
C PHE A 313 -9.81 9.13 -9.64
N ASP A 314 -10.29 10.06 -10.45
CA ASP A 314 -11.72 10.21 -10.76
C ASP A 314 -12.27 8.92 -11.36
N MET A 315 -11.58 8.32 -12.35
CA MET A 315 -11.99 7.07 -12.98
C MET A 315 -11.93 5.89 -12.01
N VAL A 316 -10.84 5.74 -11.26
CA VAL A 316 -10.70 4.65 -10.27
C VAL A 316 -11.80 4.73 -9.22
N LYS A 317 -12.10 5.92 -8.70
CA LYS A 317 -13.16 6.10 -7.71
C LYS A 317 -14.56 5.90 -8.28
N ALA A 318 -14.77 6.22 -9.55
CA ALA A 318 -16.03 5.93 -10.23
C ALA A 318 -16.23 4.43 -10.45
N LEU A 319 -15.17 3.68 -10.80
CA LEU A 319 -15.22 2.24 -11.01
C LEU A 319 -15.24 1.44 -9.69
N SER A 320 -14.54 1.92 -8.67
CA SER A 320 -14.37 1.24 -7.38
C SER A 320 -14.21 2.24 -6.23
N PRO A 321 -15.31 2.75 -5.67
CA PRO A 321 -15.30 3.84 -4.68
C PRO A 321 -14.51 3.54 -3.39
N ASN A 322 -14.42 2.26 -3.02
CA ASN A 322 -13.76 1.82 -1.79
C ASN A 322 -12.27 1.45 -1.98
N THR A 323 -11.76 1.48 -3.22
CA THR A 323 -10.33 1.24 -3.46
C THR A 323 -9.51 2.33 -2.79
N VAL A 324 -8.53 1.94 -1.97
CA VAL A 324 -7.50 2.87 -1.50
C VAL A 324 -6.43 3.00 -2.58
N VAL A 325 -5.93 4.23 -2.78
CA VAL A 325 -4.90 4.48 -3.81
C VAL A 325 -3.61 4.91 -3.11
N PHE A 326 -2.55 4.13 -3.28
CA PHE A 326 -1.23 4.49 -2.78
C PHE A 326 -0.78 5.81 -3.39
N GLN A 327 -0.37 6.75 -2.54
CA GLN A 327 -0.03 8.14 -2.86
C GLN A 327 -1.18 8.97 -3.45
N GLY A 328 -2.43 8.49 -3.42
CA GLY A 328 -3.60 9.19 -3.95
C GLY A 328 -4.57 9.70 -2.87
N PRO A 329 -5.61 10.44 -3.28
CA PRO A 329 -6.65 10.93 -2.38
C PRO A 329 -7.45 9.78 -1.80
N GLN A 330 -7.89 9.93 -0.55
CA GLN A 330 -8.58 8.86 0.19
C GLN A 330 -7.83 7.52 0.12
N GLY A 331 -6.52 7.60 0.07
CA GLY A 331 -5.61 6.48 -0.08
C GLY A 331 -4.71 6.31 1.13
N VAL A 332 -3.53 5.83 0.85
CA VAL A 332 -2.48 5.53 1.83
C VAL A 332 -1.18 6.16 1.36
N ARG A 333 -0.30 6.48 2.30
CA ARG A 333 0.98 7.07 1.97
C ARG A 333 2.13 6.10 2.20
N TRP A 334 3.17 6.29 1.45
CA TRP A 334 4.46 5.68 1.77
C TRP A 334 4.96 6.16 3.13
N VAL A 335 5.51 5.25 3.92
CA VAL A 335 6.05 5.59 5.24
C VAL A 335 7.30 6.48 5.17
N GLY A 336 7.96 6.53 4.00
CA GLY A 336 9.14 7.33 3.71
C GLY A 336 10.46 6.56 3.70
N ASN A 337 10.41 5.22 3.80
CA ASN A 337 11.57 4.34 3.66
C ASN A 337 11.13 2.93 3.27
N GLU A 338 12.02 2.18 2.60
CA GLU A 338 11.83 0.77 2.22
C GLU A 338 12.33 -0.21 3.30
N GLY A 339 12.53 0.29 4.50
CA GLY A 339 13.02 -0.50 5.64
C GLY A 339 11.91 -1.09 6.51
N GLY A 340 10.64 -0.91 6.16
CA GLY A 340 9.50 -1.42 6.90
C GLY A 340 9.33 -0.80 8.29
N THR A 341 9.81 0.44 8.51
CA THR A 341 9.81 1.08 9.82
C THR A 341 9.02 2.38 9.80
N ALA A 342 7.96 2.45 10.60
CA ALA A 342 7.21 3.66 10.83
C ALA A 342 7.87 4.56 11.89
N ARG A 343 7.50 5.84 11.87
CA ARG A 343 7.92 6.83 12.86
C ARG A 343 7.48 6.41 14.26
N GLU A 344 8.20 6.86 15.26
CA GLU A 344 7.76 6.68 16.65
C GLU A 344 6.44 7.43 16.92
N THR A 345 6.28 8.61 16.30
CA THR A 345 5.05 9.40 16.30
C THR A 345 4.39 9.33 14.93
N GLU A 346 3.54 8.32 14.71
CA GLU A 346 2.95 8.05 13.41
C GLU A 346 1.48 8.47 13.35
N TRP A 347 1.19 9.43 12.47
CA TRP A 347 -0.15 9.99 12.28
C TRP A 347 -0.81 9.46 11.01
N SER A 348 -2.11 9.17 11.12
CA SER A 348 -2.97 8.98 9.95
C SER A 348 -3.58 10.30 9.45
N VAL A 349 -3.58 11.34 10.29
CA VAL A 349 -4.05 12.68 9.92
C VAL A 349 -2.85 13.55 9.57
N THR A 350 -2.75 13.97 8.30
CA THR A 350 -1.60 14.72 7.78
C THR A 350 -2.01 16.03 7.12
N PRO A 351 -1.16 17.10 7.23
CA PRO A 351 -1.33 18.33 6.50
C PRO A 351 -0.84 18.22 5.06
N HIS A 352 -1.42 18.99 4.14
CA HIS A 352 -1.06 19.05 2.73
C HIS A 352 -1.02 20.49 2.24
N ALA A 353 -0.04 20.84 1.41
CA ALA A 353 0.07 22.17 0.81
C ALA A 353 -0.80 22.31 -0.46
N THR A 354 -1.16 21.22 -1.11
CA THR A 354 -1.99 21.19 -2.33
C THR A 354 -3.18 20.26 -2.15
N ASP A 355 -4.17 20.38 -3.01
CA ASP A 355 -5.31 19.47 -3.00
C ASP A 355 -4.82 18.04 -3.33
N PRO A 356 -5.07 17.06 -2.45
CA PRO A 356 -4.68 15.67 -2.68
C PRO A 356 -5.19 15.04 -3.98
N TRP A 357 -6.24 15.60 -4.58
CA TRP A 357 -6.79 15.15 -5.87
C TRP A 357 -5.99 15.60 -7.09
N THR A 358 -4.99 16.45 -6.93
CA THR A 358 -4.27 17.07 -8.05
C THR A 358 -2.85 16.54 -8.26
N GLY A 359 -2.36 15.66 -7.40
CA GLY A 359 -1.00 15.12 -7.52
C GLY A 359 -0.76 13.86 -6.72
N LEU A 360 0.22 13.07 -7.14
CA LEU A 360 0.75 11.96 -6.36
C LEU A 360 1.60 12.50 -5.22
N GLY A 361 1.42 11.96 -4.01
CA GLY A 361 2.28 12.24 -2.89
C GLY A 361 2.34 13.72 -2.47
N SER A 362 1.21 14.39 -2.38
CA SER A 362 1.12 15.83 -2.03
C SER A 362 1.56 16.19 -0.60
N LEU A 363 2.11 15.24 0.15
CA LEU A 363 2.76 15.51 1.42
C LEU A 363 3.99 16.39 1.21
N PRO A 364 4.26 17.36 2.11
CA PRO A 364 5.60 17.85 2.30
C PRO A 364 6.46 16.62 2.65
N ASN A 365 7.15 16.10 1.65
CA ASN A 365 7.83 14.81 1.77
C ASN A 365 9.14 15.05 2.54
N ASP A 366 9.02 15.15 3.86
CA ASP A 366 10.18 15.08 4.71
C ASP A 366 10.21 13.69 5.37
N SER A 367 10.88 12.74 4.70
CA SER A 367 11.11 11.41 5.23
C SER A 367 11.88 11.45 6.55
N THR A 368 12.54 12.57 6.86
CA THR A 368 13.31 12.80 8.08
C THR A 368 12.47 13.39 9.20
N ASP A 369 11.27 13.92 8.92
CA ASP A 369 10.40 14.50 9.94
C ASP A 369 9.88 13.42 10.90
N ALA A 370 10.20 13.57 12.17
CA ALA A 370 9.82 12.63 13.23
C ALA A 370 8.33 12.69 13.60
N ASP A 371 7.64 13.81 13.28
CA ASP A 371 6.23 14.06 13.62
C ASP A 371 5.52 14.91 12.55
N ILE A 372 5.15 14.27 11.45
CA ILE A 372 4.51 14.92 10.28
C ILE A 372 3.10 15.42 10.56
N GLY A 373 2.47 15.00 11.64
CA GLY A 373 1.13 15.40 12.02
C GLY A 373 1.11 16.29 13.27
N SER A 374 2.24 16.82 13.72
CA SER A 374 2.32 17.70 14.89
C SER A 374 1.43 18.94 14.77
N ARG A 375 1.06 19.54 15.91
CA ARG A 375 0.32 20.80 15.92
C ARG A 375 1.04 21.89 15.13
N ALA A 376 2.37 21.94 15.20
CA ALA A 376 3.17 22.89 14.44
C ALA A 376 3.00 22.70 12.92
N ARG A 377 3.00 21.43 12.43
CA ARG A 377 2.76 21.13 11.02
C ARG A 377 1.34 21.41 10.58
N LEU A 378 0.35 21.11 11.42
CA LEU A 378 -1.05 21.41 11.14
C LEU A 378 -1.31 22.91 11.01
N LEU A 379 -0.60 23.73 11.80
CA LEU A 379 -0.74 25.19 11.86
C LEU A 379 0.26 25.93 10.93
N ASP A 380 1.08 25.19 10.17
CA ASP A 380 1.98 25.81 9.20
C ASP A 380 1.16 26.60 8.14
N PRO A 381 1.55 27.85 7.81
CA PRO A 381 0.82 28.67 6.82
C PRO A 381 0.72 28.03 5.43
N THR A 382 1.59 27.08 5.10
CA THR A 382 1.55 26.33 3.84
C THR A 382 0.51 25.23 3.84
N THR A 383 -0.02 24.82 4.99
CA THR A 383 -1.06 23.80 5.11
C THR A 383 -2.38 24.33 4.55
N LYS A 384 -2.87 23.71 3.48
CA LYS A 384 -4.14 24.06 2.81
C LYS A 384 -5.21 23.01 2.95
N TYR A 385 -4.82 21.76 3.23
CA TYR A 385 -5.73 20.62 3.39
C TYR A 385 -5.26 19.74 4.54
N LEU A 386 -6.22 19.07 5.16
CA LEU A 386 -6.01 17.98 6.12
C LEU A 386 -6.65 16.72 5.53
N GLN A 387 -5.96 15.58 5.63
CA GLN A 387 -6.44 14.34 5.06
C GLN A 387 -6.18 13.15 6.01
N TRP A 388 -7.09 12.17 6.01
CA TRP A 388 -6.78 10.84 6.53
C TRP A 388 -5.87 10.12 5.54
N TYR A 389 -4.62 9.87 5.92
CA TYR A 389 -3.59 9.36 5.03
C TYR A 389 -2.65 8.43 5.80
N PRO A 390 -3.13 7.21 6.13
CA PRO A 390 -2.39 6.27 6.97
C PRO A 390 -1.13 5.77 6.26
N ALA A 391 -0.11 5.41 7.05
CA ALA A 391 1.16 4.96 6.54
C ALA A 391 1.13 3.49 6.12
N GLU A 392 1.78 3.20 5.00
CA GLU A 392 2.18 1.87 4.58
C GLU A 392 3.69 1.75 4.65
N ALA A 393 4.17 0.72 5.36
CA ALA A 393 5.59 0.44 5.58
C ALA A 393 5.98 -0.78 4.75
N ASP A 394 6.55 -0.52 3.60
CA ASP A 394 7.02 -1.53 2.66
C ASP A 394 8.44 -2.00 2.99
N VAL A 395 8.65 -3.28 2.78
CA VAL A 395 9.97 -3.92 2.95
C VAL A 395 9.98 -5.27 2.24
N SER A 396 11.09 -5.62 1.62
CA SER A 396 11.26 -6.95 1.06
C SER A 396 11.77 -7.95 2.11
N ILE A 397 11.31 -9.19 2.03
CA ILE A 397 11.83 -10.30 2.86
C ILE A 397 13.31 -10.59 2.52
N ARG A 398 13.72 -10.34 1.28
CA ARG A 398 15.08 -10.46 0.75
C ARG A 398 15.72 -9.08 0.58
N PRO A 399 17.03 -8.96 0.29
CA PRO A 399 17.63 -7.66 -0.04
C PRO A 399 16.99 -6.98 -1.26
N GLY A 400 16.74 -7.71 -2.35
CA GLY A 400 16.07 -7.19 -3.55
C GLY A 400 14.54 -7.29 -3.49
N TRP A 401 13.84 -6.60 -4.41
CA TRP A 401 12.40 -6.70 -4.61
C TRP A 401 12.03 -7.94 -5.44
N PHE A 402 12.79 -8.24 -6.49
CA PHE A 402 12.66 -9.47 -7.25
C PHE A 402 13.49 -10.59 -6.63
N TYR A 403 13.24 -11.84 -7.06
CA TYR A 403 13.92 -13.00 -6.52
C TYR A 403 15.34 -13.16 -7.08
N HIS A 404 16.32 -13.26 -6.20
CA HIS A 404 17.69 -13.63 -6.51
C HIS A 404 18.09 -14.86 -5.68
N PRO A 405 18.62 -15.92 -6.33
CA PRO A 405 18.85 -17.21 -5.65
C PRO A 405 19.94 -17.17 -4.57
N GLU A 406 20.90 -16.23 -4.67
CA GLU A 406 21.99 -16.04 -3.70
C GLU A 406 21.54 -15.30 -2.44
N GLN A 407 20.43 -14.58 -2.50
CA GLN A 407 19.92 -13.80 -1.36
C GLN A 407 19.17 -14.72 -0.36
N GLN A 408 19.27 -14.36 0.93
CA GLN A 408 18.59 -15.07 2.00
C GLN A 408 17.44 -14.22 2.58
N PRO A 409 16.34 -14.86 3.00
CA PRO A 409 15.24 -14.14 3.63
C PRO A 409 15.58 -13.66 5.03
N LYS A 410 14.93 -12.57 5.45
CA LYS A 410 14.93 -12.13 6.84
C LYS A 410 14.38 -13.23 7.75
N THR A 411 15.01 -13.38 8.90
CA THR A 411 14.60 -14.36 9.91
C THR A 411 13.30 -13.93 10.62
N ALA A 412 12.59 -14.87 11.22
CA ALA A 412 11.38 -14.58 12.00
C ALA A 412 11.57 -13.52 13.11
N PRO A 413 12.69 -13.49 13.87
CA PRO A 413 12.97 -12.39 14.81
C PRO A 413 13.09 -11.02 14.14
N GLN A 414 13.71 -10.93 12.95
CA GLN A 414 13.80 -9.68 12.17
C GLN A 414 12.42 -9.24 11.70
N LEU A 415 11.61 -10.15 11.17
CA LEU A 415 10.24 -9.86 10.74
C LEU A 415 9.33 -9.45 11.92
N MET A 416 9.51 -10.06 13.10
CA MET A 416 8.81 -9.63 14.34
C MET A 416 9.18 -8.20 14.74
N ASN A 417 10.46 -7.81 14.62
CA ASN A 417 10.88 -6.45 14.90
C ASN A 417 10.26 -5.45 13.90
N LEU A 418 10.16 -5.83 12.62
CA LEU A 418 9.48 -5.03 11.59
C LEU A 418 7.99 -4.88 11.91
N TYR A 419 7.31 -5.96 12.28
CA TYR A 419 5.90 -5.92 12.69
C TYR A 419 5.67 -4.98 13.88
N GLU A 420 6.50 -5.04 14.91
CA GLU A 420 6.41 -4.15 16.07
C GLU A 420 6.73 -2.69 15.71
N LYS A 421 7.57 -2.45 14.68
CA LYS A 421 7.96 -1.10 14.22
C LYS A 421 7.10 -0.54 13.08
N SER A 422 6.23 -1.33 12.49
CA SER A 422 5.24 -0.88 11.50
C SER A 422 3.82 -0.93 12.09
N VAL A 423 3.25 -2.12 12.21
CA VAL A 423 1.90 -2.33 12.78
C VAL A 423 1.80 -1.83 14.22
N GLY A 424 2.85 -2.05 15.01
CA GLY A 424 2.94 -1.54 16.37
C GLY A 424 3.15 -0.03 16.48
N ARG A 425 3.23 0.69 15.36
CA ARG A 425 3.37 2.14 15.26
C ARG A 425 2.36 2.76 14.30
N ASN A 426 1.13 2.23 14.28
CA ASN A 426 0.01 2.77 13.49
C ASN A 426 0.21 2.73 11.96
N ALA A 427 1.12 1.93 11.41
CA ALA A 427 1.28 1.70 9.98
C ALA A 427 0.78 0.31 9.59
N ALA A 428 0.43 0.07 8.33
CA ALA A 428 0.33 -1.28 7.79
C ALA A 428 1.71 -1.78 7.34
N LEU A 429 1.94 -3.08 7.44
CA LEU A 429 3.15 -3.73 6.93
C LEU A 429 2.87 -4.29 5.54
N LEU A 430 3.57 -3.80 4.54
CA LEU A 430 3.60 -4.34 3.18
C LEU A 430 4.88 -5.16 3.01
N LEU A 431 4.78 -6.48 3.17
CA LEU A 431 5.91 -7.39 3.15
C LEU A 431 6.06 -8.05 1.78
N ASN A 432 7.07 -7.66 1.03
CA ASN A 432 7.37 -8.27 -0.26
C ASN A 432 7.99 -9.67 -0.11
N VAL A 433 7.47 -10.61 -0.88
CA VAL A 433 7.90 -12.01 -0.92
C VAL A 433 7.90 -12.48 -2.38
N PRO A 434 9.02 -12.35 -3.09
CA PRO A 434 9.08 -12.59 -4.52
C PRO A 434 9.08 -14.09 -4.85
N PRO A 435 8.25 -14.56 -5.80
CA PRO A 435 8.38 -15.90 -6.38
C PRO A 435 9.67 -16.05 -7.20
N ASN A 436 10.21 -17.26 -7.22
CA ASN A 436 11.38 -17.61 -8.02
C ASN A 436 11.02 -17.86 -9.50
N ARG A 437 12.02 -18.15 -10.34
CA ARG A 437 11.83 -18.47 -11.77
C ARG A 437 11.00 -19.73 -12.05
N ASP A 438 10.84 -20.62 -11.06
CA ASP A 438 9.95 -21.77 -11.16
C ASP A 438 8.49 -21.40 -10.89
N GLY A 439 8.19 -20.11 -10.58
CA GLY A 439 6.86 -19.60 -10.26
C GLY A 439 6.36 -20.02 -8.88
N ARG A 440 7.26 -20.17 -7.91
CA ARG A 440 6.97 -20.58 -6.53
C ARG A 440 7.69 -19.69 -5.51
N ILE A 441 7.09 -19.49 -4.36
CA ILE A 441 7.81 -18.95 -3.21
C ILE A 441 8.83 -19.99 -2.74
N ALA A 442 10.09 -19.57 -2.59
CA ALA A 442 11.17 -20.46 -2.18
C ALA A 442 10.93 -21.04 -0.76
N ASP A 443 11.38 -22.28 -0.55
CA ASP A 443 11.14 -22.98 0.72
C ASP A 443 11.71 -22.25 1.94
N ALA A 444 12.84 -21.57 1.78
CA ALA A 444 13.43 -20.73 2.85
C ALA A 444 12.52 -19.57 3.24
N ASP A 445 11.87 -18.92 2.25
CA ASP A 445 10.92 -17.84 2.49
C ASP A 445 9.66 -18.37 3.17
N VAL A 446 9.12 -19.49 2.69
CA VAL A 446 7.96 -20.18 3.30
C VAL A 446 8.24 -20.52 4.76
N ALA A 447 9.44 -21.04 5.06
CA ALA A 447 9.85 -21.37 6.42
C ALA A 447 9.92 -20.12 7.31
N SER A 448 10.52 -19.02 6.83
CA SER A 448 10.61 -17.75 7.54
C SER A 448 9.23 -17.15 7.79
N LEU A 449 8.36 -17.09 6.78
CA LEU A 449 6.98 -16.58 6.87
C LEU A 449 6.15 -17.39 7.87
N THR A 450 6.26 -18.72 7.82
CA THR A 450 5.54 -19.62 8.74
C THR A 450 5.98 -19.39 10.19
N ALA A 451 7.29 -19.27 10.41
CA ALA A 451 7.85 -19.00 11.71
C ALA A 451 7.45 -17.62 12.23
N PHE A 452 7.45 -16.60 11.36
CA PHE A 452 6.99 -15.25 11.66
C PHE A 452 5.52 -15.21 12.07
N GLY A 453 4.63 -15.75 11.24
CA GLY A 453 3.19 -15.77 11.55
C GLY A 453 2.88 -16.55 12.82
N LYS A 454 3.61 -17.66 13.08
CA LYS A 454 3.52 -18.38 14.36
C LYS A 454 3.96 -17.50 15.55
N ALA A 455 5.05 -16.74 15.38
CA ALA A 455 5.55 -15.84 16.43
C ALA A 455 4.54 -14.71 16.72
N VAL A 456 3.94 -14.10 15.69
CA VAL A 456 2.89 -13.07 15.84
C VAL A 456 1.69 -13.66 16.59
N ARG A 457 1.16 -14.80 16.15
CA ARG A 457 0.01 -15.45 16.81
C ARG A 457 0.32 -15.86 18.26
N ASN A 458 1.49 -16.39 18.52
CA ASN A 458 1.89 -16.81 19.88
C ASN A 458 2.05 -15.60 20.81
N THR A 459 2.53 -14.46 20.30
CA THR A 459 2.72 -13.26 21.11
C THR A 459 1.42 -12.47 21.26
N TYR A 460 0.73 -12.19 20.15
CA TYR A 460 -0.38 -11.23 20.10
C TYR A 460 -1.77 -11.86 19.97
N GLY A 461 -1.86 -13.17 19.73
CA GLY A 461 -3.13 -13.88 19.54
C GLY A 461 -3.98 -14.02 20.80
N THR A 462 -3.37 -13.88 22.00
CA THR A 462 -4.09 -13.98 23.28
C THR A 462 -3.64 -12.89 24.23
N ASP A 463 -4.60 -12.24 24.88
CA ASP A 463 -4.35 -11.37 26.02
C ASP A 463 -4.00 -12.23 27.24
N VAL A 464 -2.87 -11.97 27.89
CA VAL A 464 -2.42 -12.75 29.05
C VAL A 464 -3.42 -12.74 30.19
N ARG A 465 -4.28 -11.73 30.31
CA ARG A 465 -5.34 -11.66 31.30
C ARG A 465 -6.34 -12.81 31.21
N ARG A 466 -6.55 -13.33 29.98
CA ARG A 466 -7.40 -14.51 29.76
C ARG A 466 -6.71 -15.82 30.17
N ALA A 467 -5.39 -15.87 29.93
CA ALA A 467 -4.61 -17.08 30.19
C ALA A 467 -4.16 -17.20 31.65
N GLN A 468 -4.02 -16.06 32.37
CA GLN A 468 -3.49 -15.99 33.74
C GLN A 468 -4.56 -15.56 34.76
N ALA A 469 -5.87 -15.60 34.42
CA ALA A 469 -6.94 -15.27 35.37
C ALA A 469 -6.95 -16.24 36.54
N PRO A 470 -7.18 -15.76 37.81
CA PRO A 470 -7.59 -14.42 38.20
C PRO A 470 -6.46 -13.38 38.40
N GLY A 471 -5.23 -13.65 38.03
CA GLY A 471 -4.10 -12.74 38.19
C GLY A 471 -3.31 -12.92 39.48
N PRO A 472 -2.16 -12.22 39.66
CA PRO A 472 -1.59 -11.13 38.83
C PRO A 472 -1.11 -11.60 37.45
N TYR A 473 -0.95 -10.63 36.51
CA TYR A 473 -0.60 -10.87 35.11
C TYR A 473 0.85 -10.51 34.85
N THR A 474 1.61 -11.41 34.23
CA THR A 474 2.97 -11.13 33.77
C THR A 474 2.96 -10.89 32.25
N PHE A 475 3.51 -9.76 31.82
CA PHE A 475 3.54 -9.32 30.43
C PHE A 475 4.79 -8.49 30.14
N ASP A 476 5.20 -8.43 28.88
CA ASP A 476 6.33 -7.61 28.40
C ASP A 476 5.97 -6.75 27.18
N ARG A 477 4.70 -6.77 26.74
CA ARG A 477 4.14 -5.90 25.71
C ARG A 477 2.75 -5.41 26.10
N VAL A 478 2.51 -4.13 25.84
CA VAL A 478 1.18 -3.53 25.95
C VAL A 478 0.76 -3.05 24.56
N ALA A 479 -0.35 -3.56 24.04
CA ALA A 479 -0.93 -3.07 22.80
C ALA A 479 -2.18 -2.23 23.11
N VAL A 480 -2.22 -1.02 22.55
CA VAL A 480 -3.29 -0.03 22.73
C VAL A 480 -3.87 0.32 21.37
N ARG A 481 -5.17 0.60 21.31
CA ARG A 481 -5.85 1.06 20.09
C ARG A 481 -6.67 2.31 20.40
N GLU A 482 -6.83 3.19 19.40
CA GLU A 482 -7.94 4.13 19.32
C GLU A 482 -9.06 3.56 18.47
N ASP A 483 -10.28 3.97 18.71
CA ASP A 483 -11.39 3.78 17.77
C ASP A 483 -11.27 4.83 16.65
N ILE A 484 -10.48 4.52 15.66
CA ILE A 484 -10.13 5.41 14.54
C ILE A 484 -11.33 5.82 13.68
N ARG A 485 -12.50 5.19 13.84
CA ARG A 485 -13.76 5.66 13.23
C ARG A 485 -14.13 7.09 13.66
N HIS A 486 -13.59 7.53 14.80
CA HIS A 486 -13.74 8.86 15.36
C HIS A 486 -12.50 9.75 15.18
N GLY A 487 -11.55 9.34 14.32
CA GLY A 487 -10.28 10.03 14.10
C GLY A 487 -9.16 9.55 15.03
N GLN A 488 -7.95 10.04 14.78
CA GLN A 488 -6.78 9.82 15.63
C GLN A 488 -6.56 11.11 16.46
N ARG A 489 -6.69 11.01 17.77
CA ARG A 489 -6.75 12.18 18.66
C ARG A 489 -5.67 12.23 19.72
N VAL A 490 -5.16 11.08 20.16
CA VAL A 490 -4.15 11.00 21.23
C VAL A 490 -2.80 11.49 20.72
N GLU A 491 -2.25 12.48 21.43
CA GLU A 491 -0.93 13.06 21.15
C GLU A 491 0.14 12.52 22.11
N LYS A 492 -0.25 12.20 23.38
CA LYS A 492 0.63 11.60 24.36
C LYS A 492 -0.15 10.78 25.38
N PHE A 493 0.39 9.65 25.77
CA PHE A 493 -0.22 8.78 26.76
C PHE A 493 0.81 8.06 27.62
N ALA A 494 0.39 7.59 28.79
CA ALA A 494 1.16 6.74 29.67
C ALA A 494 0.41 5.42 29.91
N VAL A 495 1.16 4.35 30.10
CA VAL A 495 0.66 3.08 30.62
C VAL A 495 1.08 2.95 32.07
N GLU A 496 0.10 2.74 32.95
CA GLU A 496 0.32 2.54 34.37
C GLU A 496 -0.12 1.13 34.76
N ALA A 497 0.69 0.46 35.57
CA ALA A 497 0.41 -0.86 36.13
C ALA A 497 0.29 -0.79 37.65
N ARG A 498 -0.63 -1.58 38.24
CA ARG A 498 -0.76 -1.70 39.68
C ARG A 498 0.13 -2.81 40.19
N ILE A 499 1.27 -2.41 40.75
CA ILE A 499 2.33 -3.29 41.28
C ILE A 499 2.37 -3.08 42.79
N ASP A 500 2.31 -4.16 43.58
CA ASP A 500 2.33 -4.13 45.03
C ASP A 500 1.32 -3.11 45.62
N GLY A 501 0.12 -3.08 45.06
CA GLY A 501 -0.97 -2.21 45.48
C GLY A 501 -0.90 -0.76 44.99
N SER A 502 0.22 -0.30 44.39
CA SER A 502 0.45 1.08 43.93
C SER A 502 0.46 1.19 42.41
N TRP A 503 -0.05 2.31 41.88
CA TRP A 503 0.03 2.61 40.44
C TRP A 503 1.42 3.16 40.09
N GLN A 504 2.09 2.49 39.18
CA GLN A 504 3.42 2.87 38.68
C GLN A 504 3.36 3.04 37.15
N ARG A 505 4.01 4.07 36.64
CA ARG A 505 4.18 4.27 35.19
C ARG A 505 5.21 3.30 34.66
N ILE A 506 4.83 2.48 33.68
CA ILE A 506 5.69 1.43 33.10
C ILE A 506 6.09 1.73 31.66
N ALA A 507 5.34 2.58 30.95
CA ALA A 507 5.67 3.02 29.60
C ALA A 507 4.99 4.35 29.28
N GLU A 508 5.51 5.04 28.27
CA GLU A 508 4.89 6.22 27.64
C GLU A 508 4.91 6.05 26.13
N GLY A 509 3.99 6.73 25.45
CA GLY A 509 3.93 6.80 24.00
C GLY A 509 3.38 8.14 23.54
N THR A 510 3.61 8.47 22.28
CA THR A 510 3.15 9.71 21.65
C THR A 510 1.75 9.50 21.06
N THR A 511 1.62 8.79 19.94
CA THR A 511 0.34 8.54 19.26
C THR A 511 -0.08 7.09 19.41
N ILE A 512 -1.38 6.83 19.28
CA ILE A 512 -1.94 5.48 19.31
C ILE A 512 -2.41 5.05 17.91
N GLY A 513 -3.48 5.65 17.41
CA GLY A 513 -4.09 5.29 16.13
C GLY A 513 -4.68 3.87 16.11
N ASN A 514 -4.63 3.19 14.95
CA ASN A 514 -5.18 1.84 14.81
C ASN A 514 -4.54 0.85 15.79
N ARG A 515 -3.23 0.90 15.97
CA ARG A 515 -2.51 0.04 16.92
C ARG A 515 -1.19 0.64 17.36
N ARG A 516 -0.97 0.67 18.65
CA ARG A 516 0.32 1.00 19.27
C ARG A 516 0.77 -0.16 20.13
N ILE A 517 1.95 -0.71 19.85
CA ILE A 517 2.60 -1.74 20.68
C ILE A 517 3.77 -1.10 21.40
N LEU A 518 3.80 -1.25 22.73
CA LEU A 518 4.90 -0.82 23.59
C LEU A 518 5.62 -2.05 24.15
N PRO A 519 6.79 -2.42 23.60
CA PRO A 519 7.67 -3.39 24.23
C PRO A 519 8.23 -2.80 25.54
N LEU A 520 8.22 -3.57 26.61
CA LEU A 520 8.81 -3.20 27.91
C LEU A 520 10.25 -3.71 27.97
N ALA A 521 11.12 -3.01 28.70
CA ALA A 521 12.53 -3.39 28.87
C ALA A 521 12.68 -4.75 29.58
N SER A 522 11.75 -5.06 30.49
CA SER A 522 11.66 -6.35 31.20
C SER A 522 10.20 -6.71 31.45
N PRO A 523 9.87 -8.00 31.63
CA PRO A 523 8.52 -8.41 32.03
C PRO A 523 8.08 -7.73 33.33
N VAL A 524 6.82 -7.29 33.34
CA VAL A 524 6.16 -6.67 34.50
C VAL A 524 5.06 -7.61 34.99
N THR A 525 4.96 -7.78 36.30
CA THR A 525 3.84 -8.49 36.95
C THR A 525 2.96 -7.50 37.70
N ALA A 526 1.68 -7.41 37.32
CA ALA A 526 0.75 -6.43 37.88
C ALA A 526 -0.66 -7.01 38.07
N THR A 527 -1.42 -6.43 38.98
CA THR A 527 -2.81 -6.82 39.23
C THR A 527 -3.80 -6.07 38.33
N ALA A 528 -3.41 -4.92 37.79
CA ALA A 528 -4.22 -4.14 36.88
C ALA A 528 -3.31 -3.27 35.98
N VAL A 529 -3.82 -2.91 34.80
CA VAL A 529 -3.17 -1.97 33.85
C VAL A 529 -4.21 -0.98 33.37
N ARG A 530 -3.81 0.28 33.24
CA ARG A 530 -4.63 1.35 32.62
C ARG A 530 -3.81 2.21 31.69
N VAL A 531 -4.48 2.78 30.69
CA VAL A 531 -3.93 3.81 29.81
C VAL A 531 -4.43 5.17 30.31
N LYS A 532 -3.50 6.11 30.48
CA LYS A 532 -3.79 7.49 30.87
C LYS A 532 -3.41 8.40 29.69
N VAL A 533 -4.39 9.01 29.04
CA VAL A 533 -4.14 10.03 28.03
C VAL A 533 -3.63 11.28 28.74
N LEU A 534 -2.49 11.79 28.28
CA LEU A 534 -1.84 12.99 28.82
C LEU A 534 -2.15 14.22 27.96
N GLU A 535 -2.13 14.04 26.63
CA GLU A 535 -2.42 15.10 25.67
C GLU A 535 -3.25 14.55 24.51
N SER A 536 -4.20 15.32 24.01
CA SER A 536 -5.06 14.96 22.87
C SER A 536 -5.62 16.20 22.17
N ARG A 537 -5.97 16.04 20.89
CA ARG A 537 -6.57 17.11 20.05
C ARG A 537 -8.04 17.35 20.39
N ALA A 538 -8.74 16.33 20.87
CA ALA A 538 -10.12 16.35 21.32
C ALA A 538 -10.34 15.18 22.30
N ALA A 539 -11.56 15.01 22.84
CA ALA A 539 -11.90 13.87 23.69
C ALA A 539 -11.49 12.54 23.00
N PRO A 540 -10.59 11.74 23.59
CA PRO A 540 -10.07 10.54 22.95
C PRO A 540 -11.10 9.40 22.95
N HIS A 541 -11.08 8.57 21.92
CA HIS A 541 -11.87 7.34 21.83
C HIS A 541 -10.92 6.14 21.90
N LEU A 542 -10.61 5.70 23.12
CA LEU A 542 -9.74 4.53 23.30
C LEU A 542 -10.49 3.25 22.96
N GLY A 543 -9.84 2.39 22.20
CA GLY A 543 -10.25 1.02 21.96
C GLY A 543 -9.68 0.04 22.98
N ALA A 544 -9.48 -1.21 22.57
CA ALA A 544 -8.96 -2.24 23.46
C ALA A 544 -7.50 -2.00 23.84
N THR A 545 -7.19 -2.23 25.11
CA THR A 545 -5.82 -2.41 25.61
C THR A 545 -5.62 -3.89 25.90
N THR A 546 -4.59 -4.51 25.34
CA THR A 546 -4.26 -5.93 25.53
C THR A 546 -2.82 -6.09 26.02
N LEU A 547 -2.60 -7.12 26.82
CA LEU A 547 -1.33 -7.42 27.44
C LEU A 547 -0.79 -8.73 26.86
N HIS A 548 0.50 -8.75 26.52
CA HIS A 548 1.11 -9.88 25.85
C HIS A 548 2.47 -10.20 26.46
N LEU A 549 2.84 -11.49 26.41
CA LEU A 549 4.14 -11.97 26.83
C LEU A 549 4.82 -12.70 25.65
N ARG A 550 5.97 -12.18 25.21
CA ARG A 550 6.77 -12.86 24.23
C ARG A 550 7.45 -14.06 24.86
N MET A 551 7.05 -15.27 24.47
CA MET A 551 7.71 -16.49 24.94
C MET A 551 9.15 -16.49 24.45
N SER A 552 10.12 -16.21 25.34
CA SER A 552 11.52 -16.48 25.07
C SER A 552 11.69 -17.99 24.89
N ARG A 553 12.38 -18.43 23.83
CA ARG A 553 12.89 -19.81 23.81
C ARG A 553 13.74 -19.97 25.08
N ARG A 554 13.36 -20.82 26.02
CA ARG A 554 14.29 -21.28 27.05
C ARG A 554 15.51 -21.82 26.31
N PRO A 555 16.76 -21.39 26.65
CA PRO A 555 17.93 -22.10 26.18
C PRO A 555 17.70 -23.58 26.54
N GLY A 556 17.81 -24.47 25.56
CA GLY A 556 17.68 -25.90 25.79
C GLY A 556 18.62 -26.28 26.91
N VAL A 557 18.08 -26.82 28.01
CA VAL A 557 18.87 -27.48 29.05
C VAL A 557 19.62 -28.58 28.29
N GLY A 558 20.93 -28.39 28.10
CA GLY A 558 21.79 -29.37 27.50
C GLY A 558 21.64 -30.70 28.21
N GLY A 559 21.08 -31.69 27.52
CA GLY A 559 21.09 -33.05 28.01
C GLY A 559 22.51 -33.51 28.22
N HIS A 560 22.91 -33.74 29.43
CA HIS A 560 24.14 -34.46 29.72
C HIS A 560 24.15 -35.80 28.98
N PRO A 561 25.18 -36.15 28.23
CA PRO A 561 25.33 -37.48 27.71
C PRO A 561 25.49 -38.43 28.91
N ARG A 562 24.54 -39.33 29.11
CA ARG A 562 24.72 -40.48 30.02
C ARG A 562 25.81 -41.35 29.42
N SER A 563 26.95 -41.39 30.07
CA SER A 563 27.99 -42.40 29.89
C SER A 563 27.45 -43.80 30.17
N ARG A 564 27.58 -44.65 29.19
CA ARG A 564 27.78 -46.12 29.34
C ARG A 564 28.96 -46.55 28.52
#